data_d9d12200af3ad026ce9cee509d4764e3
#
_entry.id   d9d12200af3ad026ce9cee509d4764e3
#
_cell.length_a   1.000
_cell.length_b   1.000
_cell.length_c   1.000
_cell.angle_alpha   90.00
_cell.angle_beta   90.00
_cell.angle_gamma   90.00
#
_symmetry.space_group_name_H-M   'P 1'
#
loop_
_entity.id
_entity.type
_entity.pdbx_description
1 polymer ?
#
loop_
_entity_poly.entity_id
_entity_poly.type
_entity_poly.pdbx_seq_one_letter_code
_entity_poly.pdbx_strand_id
1 'polypeptide(L)'
;MPKIHIPTPLRQYAGKQPAVEVTGTTVGEALSGLVSQHPDLRRHLYTDEGKLRAFVNVYLNDEDVRYLQKEATAVKETDSISIVPSIAGGTA
;
A
#
# COMPACT_ATOMS: atom_id res chain seq x y z
N MET A 1 -5.43 -8.18 12.50
CA MET A 1 -4.35 -7.67 11.63
C MET A 1 -4.96 -6.96 10.45
N PRO A 2 -4.55 -5.73 10.16
CA PRO A 2 -5.07 -5.04 8.98
C PRO A 2 -4.69 -5.79 7.71
N LYS A 3 -5.48 -5.60 6.68
CA LYS A 3 -5.23 -6.22 5.38
C LYS A 3 -4.90 -5.14 4.37
N ILE A 4 -3.94 -5.44 3.50
CA ILE A 4 -3.63 -4.56 2.37
C ILE A 4 -4.10 -5.26 1.11
N HIS A 5 -5.01 -4.63 0.40
CA HIS A 5 -5.51 -5.14 -0.87
C HIS A 5 -4.53 -4.79 -1.97
N ILE A 6 -4.10 -5.79 -2.71
CA ILE A 6 -3.08 -5.64 -3.74
C ILE A 6 -3.76 -5.52 -5.10
N PRO A 7 -3.44 -4.48 -5.89
CA PRO A 7 -4.02 -4.36 -7.22
C PRO A 7 -3.52 -5.46 -8.14
N THR A 8 -4.35 -5.82 -9.12
CA THR A 8 -4.03 -6.92 -10.03
C THR A 8 -2.63 -6.86 -10.62
N PRO A 9 -2.15 -5.70 -11.13
CA PRO A 9 -0.81 -5.66 -11.73
C PRO A 9 0.32 -5.97 -10.77
N LEU A 10 0.10 -5.81 -9.46
CA LEU A 10 1.15 -6.02 -8.47
C LEU A 10 1.03 -7.36 -7.75
N ARG A 11 -0.03 -8.11 -7.98
CA ARG A 11 -0.23 -9.38 -7.28
C ARG A 11 0.87 -10.40 -7.54
N GLN A 12 1.47 -10.36 -8.71
CA GLN A 12 2.56 -11.28 -9.04
C GLN A 12 3.77 -11.08 -8.12
N TYR A 13 3.90 -9.88 -7.52
CA TYR A 13 4.98 -9.58 -6.59
C TYR A 13 4.60 -9.84 -5.15
N ALA A 14 3.36 -10.23 -4.90
CA ALA A 14 2.82 -10.49 -3.57
C ALA A 14 2.32 -11.93 -3.44
N GLY A 15 3.00 -12.86 -4.09
CA GLY A 15 2.63 -14.28 -4.05
C GLY A 15 1.30 -14.55 -4.70
N LYS A 16 0.87 -13.70 -5.63
CA LYS A 16 -0.41 -13.79 -6.35
C LYS A 16 -1.61 -13.65 -5.42
N GLN A 17 -1.42 -13.03 -4.25
CA GLN A 17 -2.49 -12.84 -3.28
C GLN A 17 -3.22 -11.54 -3.54
N PRO A 18 -4.57 -11.56 -3.50
CA PRO A 18 -5.35 -10.32 -3.67
C PRO A 18 -5.27 -9.42 -2.44
N ALA A 19 -4.93 -9.98 -1.28
CA ALA A 19 -4.77 -9.22 -0.05
C ALA A 19 -3.73 -9.90 0.83
N VAL A 20 -3.01 -9.09 1.60
CA VAL A 20 -1.97 -9.57 2.50
C VAL A 20 -2.24 -9.01 3.89
N GLU A 21 -2.22 -9.87 4.89
CA GLU A 21 -2.34 -9.43 6.28
C GLU A 21 -1.00 -8.93 6.78
N VAL A 22 -1.02 -7.80 7.46
CA VAL A 22 0.21 -7.17 7.96
C VAL A 22 0.00 -6.74 9.41
N THR A 23 1.10 -6.44 10.09
CA THR A 23 1.06 -5.85 11.42
C THR A 23 1.41 -4.37 11.28
N GLY A 24 0.90 -3.57 12.22
CA GLY A 24 1.22 -2.16 12.25
C GLY A 24 0.06 -1.36 12.80
N THR A 25 0.37 -0.19 13.35
CA THR A 25 -0.63 0.71 13.90
C THR A 25 -0.77 1.99 13.08
N THR A 26 0.04 2.12 12.03
CA THR A 26 -0.07 3.23 11.08
C THR A 26 0.01 2.68 9.66
N VAL A 27 -0.41 3.50 8.70
CA VAL A 27 -0.32 3.12 7.29
C VAL A 27 1.13 2.84 6.91
N GLY A 28 2.06 3.67 7.37
CA GLY A 28 3.48 3.48 7.07
C GLY A 28 4.01 2.16 7.61
N GLU A 29 3.64 1.79 8.84
CA GLU A 29 4.05 0.53 9.42
C GLU A 29 3.46 -0.65 8.66
N ALA A 30 2.19 -0.54 8.26
CA ALA A 30 1.53 -1.60 7.51
C ALA A 30 2.19 -1.81 6.16
N LEU A 31 2.51 -0.73 5.45
CA LEU A 31 3.19 -0.83 4.17
C LEU A 31 4.60 -1.38 4.33
N SER A 32 5.30 -0.99 5.40
CA SER A 32 6.61 -1.52 5.71
C SER A 32 6.56 -3.03 5.93
N GLY A 33 5.54 -3.49 6.65
CA GLY A 33 5.32 -4.92 6.86
C GLY A 33 5.05 -5.64 5.54
N LEU A 34 4.32 -5.02 4.64
CA LEU A 34 4.03 -5.61 3.33
C LEU A 34 5.31 -5.81 2.53
N VAL A 35 6.16 -4.79 2.42
CA VAL A 35 7.39 -4.92 1.63
C VAL A 35 8.41 -5.82 2.33
N SER A 36 8.29 -5.99 3.63
CA SER A 36 9.13 -6.93 4.36
C SER A 36 8.78 -8.37 3.99
N GLN A 37 7.49 -8.66 3.81
CA GLN A 37 7.04 -9.98 3.40
C GLN A 37 7.27 -10.22 1.91
N HIS A 38 7.15 -9.17 1.11
CA HIS A 38 7.26 -9.25 -0.34
C HIS A 38 8.20 -8.16 -0.85
N PRO A 39 9.52 -8.39 -0.74
CA PRO A 39 10.51 -7.36 -1.08
C PRO A 39 10.42 -6.83 -2.50
N ASP A 40 9.92 -7.64 -3.43
CA ASP A 40 9.78 -7.20 -4.82
C ASP A 40 8.79 -6.06 -4.99
N LEU A 41 7.87 -5.89 -4.04
CA LEU A 41 6.91 -4.78 -4.09
C LEU A 41 7.57 -3.44 -3.82
N ARG A 42 8.69 -3.44 -3.12
CA ARG A 42 9.31 -2.18 -2.70
C ARG A 42 9.59 -1.26 -3.87
N ARG A 43 10.19 -1.78 -4.93
CA ARG A 43 10.55 -0.96 -6.10
C ARG A 43 9.35 -0.46 -6.86
N HIS A 44 8.18 -1.10 -6.68
CA HIS A 44 6.95 -0.69 -7.33
C HIS A 44 6.17 0.32 -6.52
N LEU A 45 6.40 0.36 -5.21
CA LEU A 45 5.68 1.25 -4.30
C LEU A 45 6.52 2.44 -3.88
N TYR A 46 7.83 2.26 -3.75
CA TYR A 46 8.72 3.28 -3.23
C TYR A 46 9.77 3.68 -4.25
N THR A 47 10.21 4.94 -4.14
CA THR A 47 11.36 5.43 -4.91
C THR A 47 12.65 4.97 -4.24
N ASP A 48 13.78 5.22 -4.91
CA ASP A 48 15.09 4.92 -4.34
C ASP A 48 15.33 5.69 -3.04
N GLU A 49 14.62 6.80 -2.87
CA GLU A 49 14.72 7.62 -1.66
C GLU A 49 13.86 7.10 -0.51
N GLY A 50 13.09 6.04 -0.74
CA GLY A 50 12.25 5.48 0.28
C GLY A 50 10.90 6.16 0.44
N LYS A 51 10.47 6.93 -0.54
CA LYS A 51 9.18 7.61 -0.53
C LYS A 51 8.21 6.89 -1.45
N LEU A 52 6.92 6.93 -1.10
CA LEU A 52 5.90 6.38 -1.98
C LEU A 52 5.93 7.09 -3.33
N ARG A 53 5.81 6.32 -4.39
CA ARG A 53 5.79 6.89 -5.73
C ARG A 53 4.55 7.73 -5.92
N ALA A 54 4.68 8.81 -6.70
CA ALA A 54 3.59 9.77 -6.88
C ALA A 54 2.33 9.15 -7.49
N PHE A 55 2.49 8.10 -8.28
CA PHE A 55 1.34 7.46 -8.92
C PHE A 55 0.73 6.33 -8.09
N VAL A 56 1.26 6.10 -6.88
CA VAL A 56 0.70 5.11 -5.98
C VAL A 56 -0.21 5.82 -5.00
N ASN A 57 -1.49 5.45 -5.03
CA ASN A 57 -2.47 5.98 -4.10
C ASN A 57 -2.78 4.93 -3.06
N VAL A 58 -2.87 5.34 -1.81
CA VAL A 58 -3.16 4.44 -0.70
C VAL A 58 -4.46 4.92 -0.05
N TYR A 59 -5.39 4.00 0.11
CA TYR A 59 -6.68 4.29 0.73
C TYR A 59 -6.80 3.51 2.03
N LEU A 60 -7.27 4.18 3.08
CA LEU A 60 -7.64 3.53 4.33
C LEU A 60 -9.14 3.40 4.34
N ASN A 61 -9.62 2.15 4.26
CA ASN A 61 -11.02 1.86 3.98
C ASN A 61 -11.38 2.50 2.64
N ASP A 62 -12.08 3.56 2.58
CA ASP A 62 -12.41 4.20 1.30
C ASP A 62 -11.88 5.63 1.24
N GLU A 63 -10.98 6.00 2.15
CA GLU A 63 -10.46 7.36 2.21
C GLU A 63 -9.00 7.40 1.77
N ASP A 64 -8.69 8.32 0.85
CA ASP A 64 -7.31 8.54 0.41
C ASP A 64 -6.51 9.11 1.59
N VAL A 65 -5.42 8.42 1.96
CA VAL A 65 -4.63 8.82 3.12
C VAL A 65 -3.97 10.19 2.95
N ARG A 66 -3.86 10.70 1.71
CA ARG A 66 -3.33 12.05 1.49
C ARG A 66 -4.20 13.13 2.11
N TYR A 67 -5.49 12.84 2.29
CA TYR A 67 -6.43 13.75 2.95
C TYR A 67 -6.56 13.46 4.43
N LEU A 68 -5.82 12.49 4.93
CA LEU A 68 -5.74 12.16 6.35
C LEU A 68 -4.35 12.57 6.83
N GLN A 69 -3.63 11.65 7.45
CA GLN A 69 -2.29 11.93 7.97
C GLN A 69 -1.20 11.19 7.19
N LYS A 70 -1.51 10.84 5.96
CA LYS A 70 -0.57 10.11 5.08
C LYS A 70 -0.09 8.84 5.78
N GLU A 71 1.22 8.60 5.80
CA GLU A 71 1.75 7.39 6.41
C GLU A 71 1.60 7.35 7.93
N ALA A 72 1.36 8.50 8.56
CA ALA A 72 1.11 8.57 10.00
C ALA A 72 -0.33 8.27 10.38
N THR A 73 -1.20 8.03 9.38
CA THR A 73 -2.60 7.71 9.63
C THR A 73 -2.71 6.43 10.46
N ALA A 74 -3.48 6.48 11.55
CA ALA A 74 -3.65 5.33 12.42
C ALA A 74 -4.47 4.24 11.74
N VAL A 75 -4.10 2.99 11.97
CA VAL A 75 -4.76 1.82 11.39
C VAL A 75 -5.14 0.87 12.53
N LYS A 76 -6.37 0.41 12.48
CA LYS A 76 -6.89 -0.56 13.44
C LYS A 76 -6.86 -1.96 12.85
N GLU A 77 -6.97 -2.97 13.71
CA GLU A 77 -6.92 -4.36 13.27
C GLU A 77 -8.00 -4.71 12.24
N THR A 78 -9.13 -4.03 12.30
CA THR A 78 -10.25 -4.30 11.40
C THR A 78 -10.22 -3.45 10.15
N ASP A 79 -9.26 -2.54 10.03
CA ASP A 79 -9.18 -1.65 8.88
C ASP A 79 -8.62 -2.36 7.66
N SER A 80 -8.96 -1.85 6.49
CA SER A 80 -8.45 -2.33 5.21
C SER A 80 -7.71 -1.21 4.52
N ILE A 81 -6.54 -1.53 3.98
CA ILE A 81 -5.74 -0.59 3.20
C ILE A 81 -5.79 -1.06 1.76
N SER A 82 -6.02 -0.14 0.84
CA SER A 82 -6.03 -0.47 -0.59
C SER A 82 -4.94 0.31 -1.30
N ILE A 83 -4.20 -0.38 -2.14
CA ILE A 83 -3.20 0.25 -2.99
C ILE A 83 -3.81 0.39 -4.38
N VAL A 84 -3.88 1.62 -4.86
CA VAL A 84 -4.46 1.90 -6.17
C VAL A 84 -3.42 2.64 -7.01
N PRO A 85 -2.73 1.93 -7.90
CA PRO A 85 -1.76 2.62 -8.76
C PRO A 85 -2.51 3.45 -9.78
N SER A 86 -2.06 4.67 -9.95
CA SER A 86 -2.59 5.56 -10.97
C SER A 86 -1.57 5.60 -12.09
N ILE A 87 -1.95 5.18 -13.27
CA ILE A 87 -1.03 5.18 -14.40
C ILE A 87 -0.97 6.59 -14.94
N ALA A 88 0.16 7.22 -14.70
CA ALA A 88 0.36 8.59 -15.18
C ALA A 88 0.33 8.61 -16.69
N GLY A 89 -0.28 9.60 -17.22
CA GLY A 89 -0.41 9.71 -18.65
C GLY A 89 -1.45 8.75 -19.17
N GLY A 90 -1.97 8.32 -18.39
CA GLY A 90 -2.89 7.60 -18.74
C GLY A 90 -3.21 6.45 -18.92
N THR A 91 -2.94 6.71 -18.93
CA THR A 91 -3.25 6.25 -19.12
C THR A 91 -3.90 5.89 -18.89
N ALA A 92 -3.97 6.10 -18.70
CA ALA A 92 -4.70 5.82 -18.72
C ALA A 92 -4.97 5.43 -19.06
#